data_c9caee0adaf7125e480b57cfd5138832
#
_entry.id   c9caee0adaf7125e480b57cfd5138832
#
_cell.length_a   1.000
_cell.length_b   1.000
_cell.length_c   1.000
_cell.angle_alpha   90.00
_cell.angle_beta   90.00
_cell.angle_gamma   90.00
#
_symmetry.space_group_name_H-M   'P 1'
#
loop_
_entity.id
_entity.type
_entity.pdbx_description
1 polymer ?
#
loop_
_entity_poly.entity_id
_entity_poly.type
_entity_poly.pdbx_seq_one_letter_code
_entity_poly.pdbx_strand_id
1 'polypeptide(L)'
;MFYSPHPLLRKRETETATVSYSELLFDLIYVFSVTQLSHYLLHNLTWEGLLKETILWFAVWMLWQHTIWVTNWFNPDTRPIRILLFISMLVGLVMAAAIPYAFTYRGLIFAICYVLIQAGRTLYIIGVLGDHHLAANFKRIMGWFCISAVFWITGAILQGEWQILLWIIAAICDYTAPMHGFALPRLGRSDSSKEWTIEGHHLVERCQLFVIIAFGETLLMTGASLSEVEEWTPLVIISAVISFIGSLAMWWVYFDVSSEAGSRKIQEVKDPGKLGLIYNAIHIVLVEH
;
A
#
# COMPACT_ATOMS: atom_id res chain seq x y z
N MET A 1 -21.90 -6.44 -25.66
CA MET A 1 -21.50 -5.06 -25.96
C MET A 1 -19.98 -5.03 -25.79
N PHE A 2 -19.21 -5.08 -26.89
CA PHE A 2 -17.76 -5.07 -26.84
C PHE A 2 -17.30 -3.65 -26.45
N TYR A 3 -16.80 -3.49 -25.22
CA TYR A 3 -16.20 -2.24 -24.81
C TYR A 3 -14.92 -2.00 -25.63
N SER A 4 -14.81 -0.84 -26.23
CA SER A 4 -13.59 -0.43 -26.94
C SER A 4 -12.40 -0.46 -25.95
N PRO A 5 -11.31 -1.17 -26.24
CA PRO A 5 -10.19 -1.25 -25.33
C PRO A 5 -9.55 0.15 -25.16
N HIS A 6 -9.52 0.66 -23.93
CA HIS A 6 -8.85 1.92 -23.64
C HIS A 6 -7.32 1.75 -23.78
N PRO A 7 -6.59 2.64 -24.47
CA PRO A 7 -5.18 2.44 -24.82
C PRO A 7 -4.23 2.35 -23.62
N LEU A 8 -4.64 2.82 -22.46
CA LEU A 8 -3.84 2.77 -21.22
C LEU A 8 -4.16 1.56 -20.34
N LEU A 9 -5.20 0.79 -20.65
CA LEU A 9 -5.50 -0.45 -19.92
C LEU A 9 -4.53 -1.56 -20.32
N ARG A 10 -4.21 -2.45 -19.38
CA ARG A 10 -3.44 -3.67 -19.67
C ARG A 10 -4.22 -4.56 -20.65
N LYS A 11 -3.51 -5.10 -21.65
CA LYS A 11 -4.05 -6.12 -22.54
C LYS A 11 -4.00 -7.46 -21.83
N ARG A 12 -5.13 -8.16 -21.78
CA ARG A 12 -5.30 -9.43 -21.02
C ARG A 12 -5.43 -10.67 -21.91
N GLU A 13 -5.02 -10.57 -23.17
CA GLU A 13 -5.43 -11.57 -24.18
C GLU A 13 -4.54 -12.80 -24.28
N THR A 14 -3.27 -12.81 -23.84
CA THR A 14 -2.37 -13.96 -24.09
C THR A 14 -1.21 -14.18 -23.12
N GLU A 15 -0.88 -13.23 -22.23
CA GLU A 15 0.29 -13.36 -21.35
C GLU A 15 -0.08 -12.98 -19.89
N THR A 16 0.48 -13.72 -18.93
CA THR A 16 0.47 -13.30 -17.54
C THR A 16 1.15 -11.95 -17.41
N ALA A 17 0.46 -10.97 -16.85
CA ALA A 17 1.02 -9.64 -16.66
C ALA A 17 2.20 -9.73 -15.67
N THR A 18 3.40 -9.42 -16.11
CA THR A 18 4.59 -9.34 -15.27
C THR A 18 4.70 -7.97 -14.61
N VAL A 19 5.36 -7.92 -13.46
CA VAL A 19 5.65 -6.67 -12.75
C VAL A 19 6.70 -5.86 -13.50
N SER A 20 6.45 -4.57 -13.72
CA SER A 20 7.37 -3.67 -14.40
C SER A 20 8.45 -3.11 -13.46
N TYR A 21 9.58 -2.67 -14.03
CA TYR A 21 10.64 -2.02 -13.25
C TYR A 21 10.19 -0.72 -12.55
N SER A 22 9.22 0.00 -13.14
CA SER A 22 8.65 1.19 -12.51
C SER A 22 7.80 0.86 -11.30
N GLU A 23 7.14 -0.29 -11.29
CA GLU A 23 6.40 -0.79 -10.13
C GLU A 23 7.34 -1.24 -9.00
N LEU A 24 8.45 -1.91 -9.34
CA LEU A 24 9.47 -2.28 -8.37
C LEU A 24 10.12 -1.05 -7.71
N LEU A 25 10.43 -0.03 -8.50
CA LEU A 25 10.97 1.23 -7.97
C LEU A 25 9.96 1.93 -7.04
N PHE A 26 8.67 1.85 -7.37
CA PHE A 26 7.60 2.36 -6.52
C PHE A 26 7.56 1.63 -5.17
N ASP A 27 7.71 0.31 -5.16
CA ASP A 27 7.68 -0.49 -3.94
C ASP A 27 8.82 -0.12 -2.98
N LEU A 28 10.01 0.26 -3.49
CA LEU A 28 11.14 0.72 -2.66
C LEU A 28 10.79 1.95 -1.80
N ILE A 29 9.97 2.87 -2.31
CA ILE A 29 9.53 4.04 -1.54
C ILE A 29 8.65 3.63 -0.36
N TYR A 30 7.82 2.61 -0.54
CA TYR A 30 6.94 2.11 0.53
C TYR A 30 7.69 1.23 1.53
N VAL A 31 8.70 0.48 1.09
CA VAL A 31 9.62 -0.21 2.02
C VAL A 31 10.40 0.82 2.86
N PHE A 32 10.87 1.92 2.26
CA PHE A 32 11.44 3.02 3.05
C PHE A 32 10.43 3.59 4.08
N SER A 33 9.14 3.65 3.74
CA SER A 33 8.11 4.04 4.72
C SER A 33 8.01 3.04 5.87
N VAL A 34 8.11 1.73 5.59
CA VAL A 34 8.14 0.66 6.62
C VAL A 34 9.35 0.85 7.53
N THR A 35 10.54 1.10 6.97
CA THR A 35 11.75 1.42 7.75
C THR A 35 11.53 2.61 8.69
N GLN A 36 10.89 3.68 8.22
CA GLN A 36 10.59 4.86 9.05
C GLN A 36 9.59 4.53 10.16
N LEU A 37 8.62 3.65 9.92
CA LEU A 37 7.67 3.17 10.92
C LEU A 37 8.37 2.32 11.99
N SER A 38 9.23 1.40 11.59
CA SER A 38 10.04 0.59 12.52
C SER A 38 10.91 1.48 13.42
N HIS A 39 11.58 2.47 12.83
CA HIS A 39 12.35 3.45 13.61
C HIS A 39 11.48 4.27 14.57
N TYR A 40 10.28 4.69 14.11
CA TYR A 40 9.34 5.40 14.97
C TYR A 40 8.94 4.55 16.18
N LEU A 41 8.60 3.27 15.97
CA LEU A 41 8.19 2.36 17.03
C LEU A 41 9.34 2.09 17.99
N LEU A 42 10.57 1.84 17.51
CA LEU A 42 11.75 1.61 18.35
C LEU A 42 12.05 2.78 19.31
N HIS A 43 11.77 4.01 18.87
CA HIS A 43 11.96 5.19 19.74
C HIS A 43 10.74 5.50 20.63
N ASN A 44 9.62 4.80 20.43
CA ASN A 44 8.36 5.03 21.14
C ASN A 44 7.72 3.71 21.60
N LEU A 45 8.47 2.86 22.32
CA LEU A 45 8.02 1.54 22.82
C LEU A 45 7.01 1.68 23.96
N THR A 46 5.85 2.26 23.65
CA THR A 46 4.70 2.44 24.53
C THR A 46 3.42 2.02 23.80
N TRP A 47 2.34 1.74 24.54
CA TRP A 47 1.04 1.45 23.93
C TRP A 47 0.53 2.59 23.03
N GLU A 48 0.79 3.83 23.41
CA GLU A 48 0.46 4.99 22.59
C GLU A 48 1.32 5.05 21.31
N GLY A 49 2.62 4.76 21.42
CA GLY A 49 3.54 4.67 20.29
C GLY A 49 3.11 3.59 19.29
N LEU A 50 2.73 2.40 19.80
CA LEU A 50 2.21 1.32 18.97
C LEU A 50 0.91 1.71 18.25
N LEU A 51 -0.03 2.35 18.96
CA LEU A 51 -1.28 2.83 18.35
C LEU A 51 -1.00 3.83 17.21
N LYS A 52 -0.11 4.79 17.46
CA LYS A 52 0.27 5.82 16.48
C LYS A 52 0.96 5.20 15.27
N GLU A 53 1.88 4.27 15.50
CA GLU A 53 2.56 3.52 14.43
C GLU A 53 1.54 2.74 13.59
N THR A 54 0.64 1.98 14.22
CA THR A 54 -0.42 1.23 13.54
C THR A 54 -1.30 2.12 12.66
N ILE A 55 -1.67 3.33 13.11
CA ILE A 55 -2.43 4.29 12.29
C ILE A 55 -1.65 4.67 11.02
N LEU A 56 -0.35 4.98 11.18
CA LEU A 56 0.51 5.34 10.05
C LEU A 56 0.73 4.15 9.11
N TRP A 57 0.90 2.94 9.66
CA TRP A 57 1.00 1.71 8.90
C TRP A 57 -0.22 1.47 8.01
N PHE A 58 -1.42 1.57 8.58
CA PHE A 58 -2.65 1.45 7.80
C PHE A 58 -2.76 2.51 6.70
N ALA A 59 -2.30 3.73 6.92
CA ALA A 59 -2.26 4.77 5.90
C ALA A 59 -1.27 4.41 4.77
N VAL A 60 -0.05 4.03 5.10
CA VAL A 60 1.00 3.64 4.14
C VAL A 60 0.53 2.45 3.30
N TRP A 61 0.00 1.41 3.94
CA TRP A 61 -0.51 0.22 3.26
C TRP A 61 -1.66 0.54 2.30
N MET A 62 -2.60 1.38 2.72
CA MET A 62 -3.74 1.77 1.88
C MET A 62 -3.28 2.50 0.61
N LEU A 63 -2.28 3.38 0.70
CA LEU A 63 -1.70 4.03 -0.46
C LEU A 63 -1.06 3.05 -1.43
N TRP A 64 -0.25 2.13 -0.90
CA TRP A 64 0.39 1.08 -1.67
C TRP A 64 -0.66 0.20 -2.35
N GLN A 65 -1.61 -0.34 -1.57
CA GLN A 65 -2.68 -1.20 -2.06
C GLN A 65 -3.49 -0.56 -3.20
N HIS A 66 -3.92 0.68 -3.05
CA HIS A 66 -4.68 1.36 -4.10
C HIS A 66 -3.84 1.63 -5.35
N THR A 67 -2.53 1.84 -5.21
CA THR A 67 -1.66 2.03 -6.37
C THR A 67 -1.43 0.72 -7.12
N ILE A 68 -1.21 -0.40 -6.43
CA ILE A 68 -1.07 -1.69 -7.12
C ILE A 68 -2.35 -2.11 -7.84
N TRP A 69 -3.53 -1.74 -7.31
CA TRP A 69 -4.79 -1.95 -8.03
C TRP A 69 -4.87 -1.10 -9.30
N VAL A 70 -4.44 0.16 -9.25
CA VAL A 70 -4.37 1.00 -10.46
C VAL A 70 -3.42 0.40 -11.49
N THR A 71 -2.22 -0.04 -11.11
CA THR A 71 -1.25 -0.64 -12.04
C THR A 71 -1.62 -2.07 -12.47
N ASN A 72 -2.54 -2.72 -11.76
CA ASN A 72 -3.16 -3.96 -12.21
C ASN A 72 -4.13 -3.72 -13.38
N TRP A 73 -4.88 -2.62 -13.36
CA TRP A 73 -5.79 -2.26 -14.46
C TRP A 73 -5.08 -1.53 -15.59
N PHE A 74 -4.16 -0.62 -15.28
CA PHE A 74 -3.47 0.24 -16.25
C PHE A 74 -2.03 -0.24 -16.48
N ASN A 75 -1.57 -0.11 -17.73
CA ASN A 75 -0.22 -0.51 -18.10
C ASN A 75 0.80 0.55 -17.65
N PRO A 76 1.69 0.25 -16.64
CA PRO A 76 2.69 1.16 -16.14
C PRO A 76 3.82 1.46 -17.16
N ASP A 77 3.94 0.70 -18.23
CA ASP A 77 4.90 0.97 -19.30
C ASP A 77 4.46 2.09 -20.24
N THR A 78 3.18 2.49 -20.16
CA THR A 78 2.71 3.68 -20.87
C THR A 78 3.24 4.95 -20.20
N ARG A 79 3.65 5.94 -21.00
CA ARG A 79 4.19 7.20 -20.45
C ARG A 79 3.27 7.89 -19.43
N PRO A 80 1.94 8.00 -19.65
CA PRO A 80 1.05 8.67 -18.70
C PRO A 80 1.02 7.98 -17.35
N ILE A 81 0.93 6.65 -17.31
CA ILE A 81 0.87 5.89 -16.04
C ILE A 81 2.23 5.88 -15.35
N ARG A 82 3.32 5.79 -16.11
CA ARG A 82 4.69 5.88 -15.56
C ARG A 82 4.95 7.23 -14.90
N ILE A 83 4.54 8.34 -15.52
CA ILE A 83 4.65 9.68 -14.92
C ILE A 83 3.82 9.78 -13.65
N LEU A 84 2.58 9.25 -13.65
CA LEU A 84 1.74 9.18 -12.45
C LEU A 84 2.44 8.44 -11.30
N LEU A 85 3.08 7.30 -11.59
CA LEU A 85 3.85 6.55 -10.59
C LEU A 85 5.03 7.38 -10.08
N PHE A 86 5.81 8.03 -10.95
CA PHE A 86 6.97 8.83 -10.54
C PHE A 86 6.56 10.03 -9.66
N ILE A 87 5.45 10.70 -9.99
CA ILE A 87 4.91 11.76 -9.12
C ILE A 87 4.46 11.18 -7.78
N SER A 88 3.79 10.03 -7.79
CA SER A 88 3.38 9.34 -6.55
C SER A 88 4.57 8.90 -5.70
N MET A 89 5.67 8.47 -6.32
CA MET A 89 6.93 8.16 -5.64
C MET A 89 7.54 9.39 -4.95
N LEU A 90 7.61 10.53 -5.68
CA LEU A 90 8.16 11.76 -5.12
C LEU A 90 7.37 12.23 -3.91
N VAL A 91 6.04 12.28 -4.01
CA VAL A 91 5.16 12.66 -2.90
C VAL A 91 5.22 11.62 -1.78
N GLY A 92 5.29 10.33 -2.12
CA GLY A 92 5.44 9.23 -1.17
C GLY A 92 6.75 9.29 -0.39
N LEU A 93 7.86 9.67 -1.05
CA LEU A 93 9.15 9.87 -0.39
C LEU A 93 9.08 11.01 0.65
N VAL A 94 8.44 12.13 0.31
CA VAL A 94 8.21 13.24 1.25
C VAL A 94 7.33 12.80 2.42
N MET A 95 6.27 12.04 2.13
CA MET A 95 5.40 11.46 3.15
C MET A 95 6.17 10.54 4.11
N ALA A 96 6.96 9.61 3.57
CA ALA A 96 7.77 8.69 4.35
C ALA A 96 8.76 9.43 5.27
N ALA A 97 9.44 10.46 4.76
CA ALA A 97 10.33 11.31 5.54
C ALA A 97 9.60 12.13 6.63
N ALA A 98 8.28 12.28 6.55
CA ALA A 98 7.47 12.92 7.58
C ALA A 98 7.06 11.97 8.71
N ILE A 99 7.08 10.64 8.52
CA ILE A 99 6.61 9.61 9.46
C ILE A 99 7.18 9.80 10.87
N PRO A 100 8.50 9.95 11.10
CA PRO A 100 9.05 10.05 12.46
C PRO A 100 8.45 11.20 13.29
N TYR A 101 7.92 12.21 12.63
CA TYR A 101 7.37 13.42 13.26
C TYR A 101 5.91 13.67 12.88
N ALA A 102 5.19 12.63 12.41
CA ALA A 102 3.81 12.75 11.92
C ALA A 102 2.81 13.16 13.02
N PHE A 103 3.07 12.75 14.26
CA PHE A 103 2.25 13.16 15.41
C PHE A 103 2.79 14.39 16.17
N THR A 104 3.71 15.12 15.54
CA THR A 104 4.26 16.38 16.05
C THR A 104 4.16 17.48 14.98
N TYR A 105 5.28 18.03 14.53
CA TYR A 105 5.28 19.17 13.62
C TYR A 105 5.18 18.83 12.12
N ARG A 106 5.26 17.54 11.71
CA ARG A 106 5.13 17.10 10.30
C ARG A 106 3.80 16.44 9.99
N GLY A 107 2.84 16.43 10.91
CA GLY A 107 1.54 15.79 10.69
C GLY A 107 0.79 16.34 9.49
N LEU A 108 0.81 17.66 9.30
CA LEU A 108 0.16 18.28 8.15
C LEU A 108 0.84 17.90 6.82
N ILE A 109 2.18 17.78 6.80
CA ILE A 109 2.92 17.34 5.61
C ILE A 109 2.52 15.90 5.26
N PHE A 110 2.49 15.00 6.26
CA PHE A 110 2.06 13.61 6.07
C PHE A 110 0.64 13.54 5.49
N ALA A 111 -0.31 14.23 6.12
CA ALA A 111 -1.72 14.21 5.69
C ALA A 111 -1.92 14.80 4.29
N ILE A 112 -1.26 15.90 3.96
CA ILE A 112 -1.32 16.50 2.62
C ILE A 112 -0.75 15.54 1.59
N CYS A 113 0.40 14.94 1.82
CA CYS A 113 1.01 13.97 0.90
C CYS A 113 0.09 12.75 0.71
N TYR A 114 -0.47 12.22 1.79
CA TYR A 114 -1.45 11.13 1.74
C TYR A 114 -2.64 11.47 0.83
N VAL A 115 -3.28 12.59 1.09
CA VAL A 115 -4.45 13.05 0.31
C VAL A 115 -4.08 13.32 -1.14
N LEU A 116 -2.92 13.95 -1.40
CA LEU A 116 -2.45 14.23 -2.76
C LEU A 116 -2.24 12.94 -3.57
N ILE A 117 -1.67 11.89 -2.97
CA ILE A 117 -1.50 10.62 -3.67
C ILE A 117 -2.86 9.98 -3.92
N GLN A 118 -3.73 9.86 -2.92
CA GLN A 118 -5.04 9.20 -3.07
C GLN A 118 -5.96 9.95 -4.04
N ALA A 119 -6.19 11.24 -3.79
CA ALA A 119 -7.10 12.04 -4.60
C ALA A 119 -6.47 12.40 -5.96
N GLY A 120 -5.20 12.80 -6.00
CA GLY A 120 -4.52 13.18 -7.24
C GLY A 120 -4.42 12.04 -8.24
N ARG A 121 -4.01 10.85 -7.79
CA ARG A 121 -3.99 9.63 -8.61
C ARG A 121 -5.39 9.31 -9.15
N THR A 122 -6.40 9.32 -8.29
CA THR A 122 -7.77 8.97 -8.66
C THR A 122 -8.36 9.99 -9.63
N LEU A 123 -8.14 11.28 -9.39
CA LEU A 123 -8.58 12.36 -10.28
C LEU A 123 -7.93 12.25 -11.66
N TYR A 124 -6.62 11.97 -11.70
CA TYR A 124 -5.90 11.76 -12.95
C TYR A 124 -6.51 10.60 -13.76
N ILE A 125 -6.77 9.46 -13.10
CA ILE A 125 -7.39 8.30 -13.73
C ILE A 125 -8.80 8.61 -14.26
N ILE A 126 -9.63 9.35 -13.50
CA ILE A 126 -10.95 9.79 -13.96
C ILE A 126 -10.81 10.64 -15.24
N GLY A 127 -9.87 11.59 -15.25
CA GLY A 127 -9.63 12.46 -16.41
C GLY A 127 -9.18 11.68 -17.65
N VAL A 128 -8.32 10.68 -17.47
CA VAL A 128 -7.83 9.83 -18.54
C VAL A 128 -8.92 8.90 -19.09
N LEU A 129 -9.75 8.34 -18.22
CA LEU A 129 -10.83 7.42 -18.61
C LEU A 129 -11.97 8.13 -19.35
N GLY A 130 -12.22 9.41 -19.11
CA GLY A 130 -13.33 10.14 -19.71
C GLY A 130 -14.67 9.42 -19.52
N ASP A 131 -15.33 9.02 -20.61
CA ASP A 131 -16.62 8.33 -20.61
C ASP A 131 -16.52 6.79 -20.48
N HIS A 132 -15.33 6.26 -20.22
CA HIS A 132 -15.17 4.82 -20.07
C HIS A 132 -15.94 4.31 -18.83
N HIS A 133 -16.54 3.12 -18.89
CA HIS A 133 -17.39 2.56 -17.81
C HIS A 133 -16.69 2.49 -16.44
N LEU A 134 -15.35 2.27 -16.41
CA LEU A 134 -14.57 2.27 -15.17
C LEU A 134 -14.52 3.64 -14.49
N ALA A 135 -14.76 4.75 -15.20
CA ALA A 135 -14.75 6.09 -14.60
C ALA A 135 -15.79 6.24 -13.49
N ALA A 136 -16.92 5.56 -13.58
CA ALA A 136 -17.94 5.56 -12.54
C ALA A 136 -17.44 4.94 -11.23
N ASN A 137 -16.65 3.85 -11.31
CA ASN A 137 -16.01 3.24 -10.17
C ASN A 137 -15.01 4.21 -9.51
N PHE A 138 -14.14 4.85 -10.29
CA PHE A 138 -13.16 5.81 -9.78
C PHE A 138 -13.81 7.08 -9.21
N LYS A 139 -14.97 7.53 -9.72
CA LYS A 139 -15.74 8.63 -9.13
C LYS A 139 -16.27 8.26 -7.74
N ARG A 140 -16.72 7.02 -7.53
CA ARG A 140 -17.12 6.53 -6.20
C ARG A 140 -15.93 6.47 -5.23
N ILE A 141 -14.79 5.93 -5.68
CA ILE A 141 -13.54 5.90 -4.92
C ILE A 141 -13.13 7.33 -4.52
N MET A 142 -13.16 8.29 -5.46
CA MET A 142 -12.85 9.70 -5.19
C MET A 142 -13.74 10.28 -4.10
N GLY A 143 -15.05 9.99 -4.13
CA GLY A 143 -15.97 10.51 -3.12
C GLY A 143 -15.61 10.04 -1.70
N TRP A 144 -15.20 8.78 -1.53
CA TRP A 144 -14.73 8.27 -0.25
C TRP A 144 -13.40 8.89 0.17
N PHE A 145 -12.46 9.10 -0.76
CA PHE A 145 -11.21 9.81 -0.46
C PHE A 145 -11.43 11.27 -0.07
N CYS A 146 -12.43 11.94 -0.63
CA CYS A 146 -12.80 13.28 -0.17
C CYS A 146 -13.35 13.26 1.26
N ILE A 147 -14.12 12.24 1.63
CA ILE A 147 -14.62 12.09 3.01
C ILE A 147 -13.45 11.83 3.98
N SER A 148 -12.58 10.87 3.69
CA SER A 148 -11.46 10.55 4.57
C SER A 148 -10.44 11.69 4.63
N ALA A 149 -10.22 12.43 3.54
CA ALA A 149 -9.33 13.58 3.49
C ALA A 149 -9.70 14.67 4.50
N VAL A 150 -11.01 14.88 4.74
CA VAL A 150 -11.45 15.84 5.78
C VAL A 150 -10.91 15.45 7.14
N PHE A 151 -10.98 14.15 7.49
CA PHE A 151 -10.49 13.66 8.78
C PHE A 151 -8.96 13.67 8.85
N TRP A 152 -8.26 13.27 7.76
CA TRP A 152 -6.79 13.33 7.70
C TRP A 152 -6.27 14.75 7.90
N ILE A 153 -6.81 15.73 7.15
CA ILE A 153 -6.34 17.12 7.22
C ILE A 153 -6.75 17.77 8.53
N THR A 154 -8.01 17.62 8.96
CA THR A 154 -8.50 18.24 10.21
C THR A 154 -7.74 17.70 11.42
N GLY A 155 -7.48 16.38 11.46
CA GLY A 155 -6.68 15.77 12.53
C GLY A 155 -5.27 16.35 12.59
N ALA A 156 -4.61 16.51 11.44
CA ALA A 156 -3.28 17.11 11.36
C ALA A 156 -3.22 18.59 11.81
N ILE A 157 -4.30 19.34 11.62
CA ILE A 157 -4.41 20.75 12.07
C ILE A 157 -4.65 20.83 13.58
N LEU A 158 -5.55 19.99 14.11
CA LEU A 158 -5.93 20.02 15.52
C LEU A 158 -4.84 19.45 16.44
N GLN A 159 -4.04 18.51 15.97
CA GLN A 159 -2.96 17.85 16.70
C GLN A 159 -3.42 17.11 17.99
N GLY A 160 -2.47 16.56 18.74
CA GLY A 160 -2.74 15.90 20.00
C GLY A 160 -3.72 14.73 19.91
N GLU A 161 -4.60 14.58 20.91
CA GLU A 161 -5.59 13.49 20.97
C GLU A 161 -6.60 13.53 19.82
N TRP A 162 -6.97 14.73 19.36
CA TRP A 162 -7.86 14.90 18.22
C TRP A 162 -7.26 14.37 16.93
N GLN A 163 -5.96 14.50 16.74
CA GLN A 163 -5.26 13.92 15.60
C GLN A 163 -5.39 12.40 15.58
N ILE A 164 -5.13 11.75 16.71
CA ILE A 164 -5.26 10.30 16.84
C ILE A 164 -6.69 9.85 16.51
N LEU A 165 -7.69 10.47 17.15
CA LEU A 165 -9.09 10.11 16.94
C LEU A 165 -9.52 10.29 15.47
N LEU A 166 -9.22 11.43 14.88
CA LEU A 166 -9.64 11.75 13.51
C LEU A 166 -8.89 10.88 12.47
N TRP A 167 -7.63 10.54 12.71
CA TRP A 167 -6.88 9.66 11.84
C TRP A 167 -7.34 8.21 11.94
N ILE A 168 -7.79 7.75 13.11
CA ILE A 168 -8.48 6.45 13.26
C ILE A 168 -9.78 6.45 12.44
N ILE A 169 -10.60 7.51 12.54
CA ILE A 169 -11.84 7.62 11.75
C ILE A 169 -11.53 7.63 10.25
N ALA A 170 -10.50 8.36 9.82
CA ALA A 170 -10.07 8.39 8.43
C ALA A 170 -9.65 6.99 7.93
N ALA A 171 -8.83 6.28 8.69
CA ALA A 171 -8.43 4.92 8.37
C ALA A 171 -9.64 3.97 8.29
N ILE A 172 -10.57 4.03 9.25
CA ILE A 172 -11.81 3.25 9.20
C ILE A 172 -12.61 3.56 7.92
N CYS A 173 -12.73 4.83 7.52
CA CYS A 173 -13.38 5.21 6.27
C CYS A 173 -12.68 4.59 5.05
N ASP A 174 -11.36 4.67 4.98
CA ASP A 174 -10.58 4.16 3.86
C ASP A 174 -10.69 2.63 3.71
N TYR A 175 -10.71 1.87 4.82
CA TYR A 175 -10.80 0.41 4.79
C TYR A 175 -12.24 -0.11 4.64
N THR A 176 -13.23 0.59 5.18
CA THR A 176 -14.64 0.19 5.04
C THR A 176 -15.20 0.49 3.65
N ALA A 177 -14.70 1.52 2.97
CA ALA A 177 -15.15 1.92 1.64
C ALA A 177 -15.11 0.77 0.61
N PRO A 178 -14.00 0.05 0.39
CA PRO A 178 -13.96 -1.08 -0.55
C PRO A 178 -14.82 -2.25 -0.09
N MET A 179 -14.96 -2.52 1.21
CA MET A 179 -15.81 -3.59 1.74
C MET A 179 -17.29 -3.37 1.36
N HIS A 180 -17.72 -2.13 1.26
CA HIS A 180 -19.06 -1.74 0.87
C HIS A 180 -19.18 -1.38 -0.63
N GLY A 181 -18.16 -1.71 -1.46
CA GLY A 181 -18.12 -1.40 -2.88
C GLY A 181 -18.19 0.09 -3.16
N PHE A 182 -17.56 0.92 -2.33
CA PHE A 182 -17.55 2.37 -2.44
C PHE A 182 -18.95 2.97 -2.62
N ALA A 183 -19.96 2.42 -1.93
CA ALA A 183 -21.35 2.89 -2.05
C ALA A 183 -21.47 4.35 -1.65
N LEU A 184 -22.09 5.17 -2.53
CA LEU A 184 -22.36 6.58 -2.29
C LEU A 184 -23.74 6.96 -2.76
N PRO A 185 -24.44 7.88 -2.06
CA PRO A 185 -25.71 8.41 -2.52
C PRO A 185 -25.59 8.96 -3.95
N ARG A 186 -26.56 8.68 -4.80
CA ARG A 186 -26.64 9.08 -6.22
C ARG A 186 -25.62 8.45 -7.17
N LEU A 187 -24.50 7.89 -6.68
CA LEU A 187 -23.48 7.22 -7.51
C LEU A 187 -23.61 5.70 -7.49
N GLY A 188 -24.47 5.15 -6.61
CA GLY A 188 -24.68 3.72 -6.46
C GLY A 188 -23.50 3.00 -5.79
N ARG A 189 -23.34 1.72 -6.10
CA ARG A 189 -22.34 0.81 -5.54
C ARG A 189 -21.54 0.14 -6.66
N SER A 190 -20.26 -0.10 -6.45
CA SER A 190 -19.43 -0.90 -7.34
C SER A 190 -19.76 -2.39 -7.19
N ASP A 191 -19.81 -3.10 -8.31
CA ASP A 191 -19.93 -4.55 -8.35
C ASP A 191 -18.52 -5.16 -8.52
N SER A 192 -18.00 -5.77 -7.44
CA SER A 192 -16.66 -6.36 -7.44
C SER A 192 -16.48 -7.44 -8.50
N SER A 193 -17.54 -8.18 -8.81
CA SER A 193 -17.49 -9.26 -9.80
C SER A 193 -17.42 -8.77 -11.25
N LYS A 194 -17.85 -7.53 -11.52
CA LYS A 194 -17.91 -6.95 -12.87
C LYS A 194 -16.95 -5.81 -13.10
N GLU A 195 -16.80 -4.94 -12.09
CA GLU A 195 -16.00 -3.72 -12.21
C GLU A 195 -14.56 -3.91 -11.69
N TRP A 196 -14.34 -4.86 -10.76
CA TRP A 196 -13.02 -5.12 -10.17
C TRP A 196 -12.37 -6.34 -10.79
N THR A 197 -12.38 -6.37 -12.11
CA THR A 197 -11.62 -7.40 -12.85
C THR A 197 -10.13 -7.17 -12.62
N ILE A 198 -9.50 -8.03 -11.83
CA ILE A 198 -8.06 -7.99 -11.55
C ILE A 198 -7.34 -9.15 -12.24
N GLU A 199 -6.09 -8.93 -12.55
CA GLU A 199 -5.17 -9.97 -12.95
C GLU A 199 -4.50 -10.52 -11.68
N GLY A 200 -4.88 -11.77 -11.31
CA GLY A 200 -4.52 -12.35 -10.02
C GLY A 200 -3.03 -12.64 -9.89
N HIS A 201 -2.38 -13.11 -10.97
CA HIS A 201 -0.95 -13.40 -10.96
C HIS A 201 -0.12 -12.14 -10.67
N HIS A 202 -0.42 -11.03 -11.36
CA HIS A 202 0.25 -9.76 -11.14
C HIS A 202 0.07 -9.24 -9.70
N LEU A 203 -1.14 -9.39 -9.12
CA LEU A 203 -1.38 -8.95 -7.73
C LEU A 203 -0.56 -9.76 -6.73
N VAL A 204 -0.52 -11.08 -6.92
CA VAL A 204 0.27 -11.99 -6.06
C VAL A 204 1.75 -11.70 -6.20
N GLU A 205 2.26 -11.57 -7.43
CA GLU A 205 3.66 -11.23 -7.71
C GLU A 205 4.05 -9.90 -7.04
N ARG A 206 3.19 -8.87 -7.09
CA ARG A 206 3.43 -7.60 -6.41
C ARG A 206 3.56 -7.76 -4.90
N CYS A 207 2.66 -8.51 -4.26
CA CYS A 207 2.77 -8.79 -2.83
C CYS A 207 4.05 -9.55 -2.49
N GLN A 208 4.42 -10.56 -3.27
CA GLN A 208 5.65 -11.34 -3.07
C GLN A 208 6.91 -10.48 -3.20
N LEU A 209 6.97 -9.63 -4.24
CA LEU A 209 8.09 -8.72 -4.45
C LEU A 209 8.19 -7.67 -3.33
N PHE A 210 7.07 -7.18 -2.83
CA PHE A 210 7.07 -6.29 -1.68
C PHE A 210 7.62 -6.97 -0.43
N VAL A 211 7.16 -8.18 -0.15
CA VAL A 211 7.64 -8.99 1.00
C VAL A 211 9.13 -9.29 0.90
N ILE A 212 9.66 -9.67 -0.29
CA ILE A 212 11.09 -9.96 -0.42
C ILE A 212 11.94 -8.71 -0.23
N ILE A 213 11.46 -7.52 -0.68
CA ILE A 213 12.17 -6.26 -0.45
C ILE A 213 12.13 -5.89 1.04
N ALA A 214 11.00 -6.10 1.73
CA ALA A 214 10.88 -5.87 3.16
C ALA A 214 11.82 -6.78 3.98
N PHE A 215 11.96 -8.06 3.61
CA PHE A 215 12.98 -8.93 4.22
C PHE A 215 14.40 -8.44 3.94
N GLY A 216 14.67 -7.96 2.73
CA GLY A 216 15.96 -7.33 2.39
C GLY A 216 16.28 -6.15 3.32
N GLU A 217 15.32 -5.30 3.61
CA GLU A 217 15.47 -4.18 4.54
C GLU A 217 15.74 -4.66 5.97
N THR A 218 15.05 -5.69 6.46
CA THR A 218 15.31 -6.27 7.78
C THR A 218 16.75 -6.79 7.89
N LEU A 219 17.27 -7.42 6.84
CA LEU A 219 18.67 -7.88 6.80
C LEU A 219 19.65 -6.71 6.77
N LEU A 220 19.37 -5.65 6.02
CA LEU A 220 20.18 -4.44 5.96
C LEU A 220 20.22 -3.74 7.32
N MET A 221 19.08 -3.61 8.00
CA MET A 221 18.99 -3.02 9.34
C MET A 221 19.76 -3.85 10.38
N THR A 222 19.67 -5.19 10.31
CA THR A 222 20.46 -6.07 11.19
C THR A 222 21.95 -5.88 10.94
N GLY A 223 22.37 -5.81 9.69
CA GLY A 223 23.77 -5.55 9.31
C GLY A 223 24.26 -4.17 9.74
N ALA A 224 23.45 -3.12 9.56
CA ALA A 224 23.77 -1.77 9.99
C ALA A 224 23.92 -1.71 11.52
N SER A 225 22.98 -2.26 12.29
CA SER A 225 23.08 -2.32 13.74
C SER A 225 24.33 -3.05 14.23
N LEU A 226 24.72 -4.16 13.55
CA LEU A 226 25.93 -4.89 13.89
C LEU A 226 27.19 -4.07 13.58
N SER A 227 27.19 -3.25 12.53
CA SER A 227 28.33 -2.43 12.14
C SER A 227 28.55 -1.20 13.07
N GLU A 228 27.52 -0.75 13.77
CA GLU A 228 27.59 0.38 14.73
C GLU A 228 28.13 -0.04 16.11
N VAL A 229 28.20 -1.35 16.39
CA VAL A 229 28.72 -1.86 17.67
C VAL A 229 30.24 -1.90 17.65
N GLU A 230 30.88 -1.15 18.55
CA GLU A 230 32.35 -1.09 18.65
C GLU A 230 32.98 -2.45 19.03
N GLU A 231 32.37 -3.18 19.96
CA GLU A 231 32.88 -4.48 20.42
C GLU A 231 31.87 -5.62 20.13
N TRP A 232 32.29 -6.58 19.34
CA TRP A 232 31.48 -7.75 19.02
C TRP A 232 31.52 -8.79 20.14
N THR A 233 30.72 -8.58 21.15
CA THR A 233 30.55 -9.56 22.23
C THR A 233 29.80 -10.81 21.73
N PRO A 234 29.96 -11.98 22.39
CA PRO A 234 29.21 -13.18 22.05
C PRO A 234 27.68 -12.95 22.02
N LEU A 235 27.15 -12.08 22.87
CA LEU A 235 25.73 -11.76 22.92
C LEU A 235 25.29 -11.02 21.64
N VAL A 236 26.07 -10.04 21.18
CA VAL A 236 25.81 -9.28 19.94
C VAL A 236 25.78 -10.21 18.74
N ILE A 237 26.78 -11.11 18.64
CA ILE A 237 26.85 -12.08 17.55
C ILE A 237 25.65 -13.04 17.58
N ILE A 238 25.32 -13.59 18.74
CA ILE A 238 24.18 -14.50 18.91
C ILE A 238 22.88 -13.79 18.52
N SER A 239 22.67 -12.54 18.94
CA SER A 239 21.48 -11.74 18.60
C SER A 239 21.36 -11.53 17.09
N ALA A 240 22.45 -11.17 16.41
CA ALA A 240 22.47 -11.02 14.96
C ALA A 240 22.16 -12.35 14.22
N VAL A 241 22.73 -13.46 14.69
CA VAL A 241 22.45 -14.80 14.13
C VAL A 241 20.98 -15.19 14.34
N ILE A 242 20.41 -14.94 15.50
CA ILE A 242 18.99 -15.21 15.78
C ILE A 242 18.10 -14.36 14.87
N SER A 243 18.37 -13.07 14.71
CA SER A 243 17.64 -12.19 13.80
C SER A 243 17.70 -12.69 12.35
N PHE A 244 18.89 -13.07 11.88
CA PHE A 244 19.08 -13.61 10.55
C PHE A 244 18.31 -14.93 10.33
N ILE A 245 18.41 -15.87 11.29
CA ILE A 245 17.67 -17.15 11.23
C ILE A 245 16.16 -16.90 11.26
N GLY A 246 15.68 -15.93 12.06
CA GLY A 246 14.29 -15.53 12.10
C GLY A 246 13.80 -15.03 10.74
N SER A 247 14.56 -14.14 10.10
CA SER A 247 14.24 -13.66 8.74
C SER A 247 14.21 -14.77 7.71
N LEU A 248 15.16 -15.71 7.76
CA LEU A 248 15.17 -16.90 6.87
C LEU A 248 13.98 -17.82 7.13
N ALA A 249 13.60 -18.05 8.39
CA ALA A 249 12.47 -18.90 8.72
C ALA A 249 11.15 -18.28 8.21
N MET A 250 10.96 -16.97 8.37
CA MET A 250 9.81 -16.25 7.83
C MET A 250 9.78 -16.27 6.30
N TRP A 251 10.93 -16.07 5.65
CA TRP A 251 11.06 -16.20 4.20
C TRP A 251 10.63 -17.60 3.74
N TRP A 252 11.12 -18.66 4.41
CA TRP A 252 10.79 -20.04 4.08
C TRP A 252 9.29 -20.34 4.19
N VAL A 253 8.70 -19.95 5.32
CA VAL A 253 7.24 -20.14 5.53
C VAL A 253 6.43 -19.40 4.48
N TYR A 254 6.81 -18.18 4.14
CA TYR A 254 6.08 -17.38 3.19
C TYR A 254 6.19 -17.90 1.75
N PHE A 255 7.41 -18.16 1.26
CA PHE A 255 7.63 -18.51 -0.13
C PHE A 255 7.39 -19.98 -0.44
N ASP A 256 7.68 -20.88 0.47
CA ASP A 256 7.55 -22.33 0.26
C ASP A 256 6.10 -22.82 0.45
N VAL A 257 5.36 -22.21 1.40
CA VAL A 257 4.03 -22.67 1.78
C VAL A 257 2.89 -21.88 1.11
N SER A 258 3.02 -20.57 0.93
CA SER A 258 1.87 -19.72 0.57
C SER A 258 1.85 -19.19 -0.86
N SER A 259 2.97 -19.18 -1.58
CA SER A 259 3.09 -18.41 -2.84
C SER A 259 2.31 -19.01 -4.02
N GLU A 260 2.36 -20.32 -4.25
CA GLU A 260 1.68 -20.94 -5.40
C GLU A 260 0.18 -21.11 -5.23
N ALA A 261 -0.30 -21.28 -3.99
CA ALA A 261 -1.71 -21.49 -3.70
C ALA A 261 -2.56 -20.21 -3.93
N GLY A 262 -1.97 -19.03 -3.71
CA GLY A 262 -2.64 -17.74 -3.85
C GLY A 262 -3.02 -17.43 -5.30
N SER A 263 -2.08 -17.56 -6.23
CA SER A 263 -2.28 -17.23 -7.65
C SER A 263 -3.37 -18.10 -8.30
N ARG A 264 -3.33 -19.41 -8.08
CA ARG A 264 -4.34 -20.36 -8.61
C ARG A 264 -5.75 -20.05 -8.08
N LYS A 265 -5.90 -19.77 -6.78
CA LYS A 265 -7.20 -19.48 -6.17
C LYS A 265 -7.84 -18.19 -6.69
N ILE A 266 -7.05 -17.14 -6.93
CA ILE A 266 -7.61 -15.86 -7.42
C ILE A 266 -8.16 -16.00 -8.84
N GLN A 267 -7.54 -16.82 -9.70
CA GLN A 267 -7.97 -17.02 -11.07
C GLN A 267 -9.22 -17.91 -11.19
N GLU A 268 -9.43 -18.84 -10.26
CA GLU A 268 -10.52 -19.83 -10.31
C GLU A 268 -11.84 -19.34 -9.67
N VAL A 269 -11.80 -18.23 -8.93
CA VAL A 269 -12.96 -17.76 -8.14
C VAL A 269 -13.88 -16.86 -8.95
N LYS A 270 -15.19 -16.96 -8.67
CA LYS A 270 -16.24 -16.14 -9.31
C LYS A 270 -16.12 -14.62 -9.04
N ASP A 271 -15.44 -14.23 -7.97
CA ASP A 271 -15.23 -12.82 -7.59
C ASP A 271 -13.74 -12.59 -7.27
N PRO A 272 -12.91 -12.38 -8.30
CA PRO A 272 -11.48 -12.14 -8.12
C PRO A 272 -11.19 -10.84 -7.37
N GLY A 273 -12.04 -9.82 -7.49
CA GLY A 273 -11.90 -8.55 -6.78
C GLY A 273 -12.00 -8.72 -5.26
N LYS A 274 -13.00 -9.47 -4.80
CA LYS A 274 -13.16 -9.75 -3.36
C LYS A 274 -12.01 -10.59 -2.80
N LEU A 275 -11.54 -11.59 -3.54
CA LEU A 275 -10.44 -12.43 -3.09
C LEU A 275 -9.12 -11.63 -3.07
N GLY A 276 -8.90 -10.74 -4.04
CA GLY A 276 -7.77 -9.83 -4.06
C GLY A 276 -7.73 -8.89 -2.84
N LEU A 277 -8.88 -8.37 -2.40
CA LEU A 277 -8.97 -7.59 -1.15
C LEU A 277 -8.59 -8.41 0.08
N ILE A 278 -9.08 -9.65 0.18
CA ILE A 278 -8.75 -10.55 1.30
C ILE A 278 -7.25 -10.89 1.27
N TYR A 279 -6.69 -11.17 0.10
CA TYR A 279 -5.28 -11.46 -0.07
C TYR A 279 -4.40 -10.29 0.39
N ASN A 280 -4.73 -9.07 -0.02
CA ASN A 280 -4.03 -7.87 0.44
C ASN A 280 -4.19 -7.64 1.95
N ALA A 281 -5.37 -7.92 2.52
CA ALA A 281 -5.62 -7.77 3.95
C ALA A 281 -4.76 -8.72 4.81
N ILE A 282 -4.49 -9.94 4.33
CA ILE A 282 -3.58 -10.88 5.01
C ILE A 282 -2.16 -10.32 5.02
N HIS A 283 -1.72 -9.68 3.95
CA HIS A 283 -0.38 -9.11 3.84
C HIS A 283 -0.14 -7.88 4.72
N ILE A 284 -1.19 -7.18 5.17
CA ILE A 284 -1.07 -6.10 6.16
C ILE A 284 -0.36 -6.62 7.41
N VAL A 285 -0.80 -7.77 7.92
CA VAL A 285 -0.25 -8.36 9.15
C VAL A 285 1.14 -9.00 8.90
N LEU A 286 1.36 -9.56 7.70
CA LEU A 286 2.63 -10.24 7.38
C LEU A 286 3.81 -9.27 7.23
N VAL A 287 3.57 -8.02 6.86
CA VAL A 287 4.63 -7.04 6.59
C VAL A 287 4.85 -6.09 7.77
N GLU A 288 3.88 -5.99 8.72
CA GLU A 288 3.98 -5.18 9.93
C GLU A 288 5.00 -5.77 10.93
N HIS A 289 5.26 -7.08 10.87
CA HIS A 289 6.17 -7.82 11.77
C HIS A 289 7.52 -8.11 11.16
#